data_b1b485a7c5251a6fe40233e98d0592fd
#
_entry.id   b1b485a7c5251a6fe40233e98d0592fd
#
_cell.length_a   1.000
_cell.length_b   1.000
_cell.length_c   1.000
_cell.angle_alpha   90.00
_cell.angle_beta   90.00
_cell.angle_gamma   90.00
#
_symmetry.space_group_name_H-M   'P 1'
#
loop_
_entity.id
_entity.type
_entity.pdbx_description
1 polymer ?
#
loop_
_entity_poly.entity_id
_entity_poly.type
_entity_poly.pdbx_seq_one_letter_code
_entity_poly.pdbx_strand_id
1 'polypeptide(L)'
;RALAERTGEPLDQVRAILRETGDLGICAEQLLAERAADRPATLEVGVVFETLHQIAAAAGPGSQGRKLELFGGLLDRATPLEARYLARTATGTLRLGIGYPTILDALALAHTGSRAARPVLERAYNICSDLGLVAATLVHGGLGEVERMQVRAGNPVRPMLAQRMSSAPELLAKLG
;
A
#
# COMPACT_ATOMS: atom_id res chain seq x y z
N ARG A 1 7.11 -8.94 16.97
CA ARG A 1 6.58 -9.15 18.30
C ARG A 1 5.14 -9.68 18.23
N ALA A 2 4.22 -9.01 17.58
CA ALA A 2 2.84 -9.51 17.43
C ALA A 2 2.78 -10.93 16.85
N LEU A 3 3.57 -11.25 15.83
CA LEU A 3 3.68 -12.60 15.27
C LEU A 3 4.12 -13.61 16.34
N ALA A 4 5.20 -13.32 17.08
CA ALA A 4 5.68 -14.20 18.14
C ALA A 4 4.60 -14.45 19.21
N GLU A 5 3.92 -13.41 19.66
CA GLU A 5 2.86 -13.50 20.66
C GLU A 5 1.65 -14.33 20.17
N ARG A 6 1.26 -14.19 18.89
CA ARG A 6 0.08 -14.89 18.33
C ARG A 6 0.38 -16.31 17.84
N THR A 7 1.61 -16.58 17.44
CA THR A 7 2.03 -17.93 17.05
C THR A 7 2.62 -18.72 18.22
N GLY A 8 2.95 -18.07 19.35
CA GLY A 8 3.64 -18.68 20.47
C GLY A 8 5.10 -19.06 20.17
N GLU A 9 5.62 -18.62 19.02
CA GLU A 9 7.00 -18.88 18.66
C GLU A 9 7.96 -17.92 19.38
N PRO A 10 9.14 -18.38 19.78
CA PRO A 10 10.17 -17.51 20.34
C PRO A 10 10.51 -16.37 19.38
N LEU A 11 10.68 -15.16 19.91
CA LEU A 11 11.01 -13.99 19.10
C LEU A 11 12.28 -14.20 18.24
N ASP A 12 13.24 -14.96 18.74
CA ASP A 12 14.49 -15.24 18.03
C ASP A 12 14.29 -16.18 16.84
N GLN A 13 13.32 -17.09 16.91
CA GLN A 13 12.92 -17.92 15.77
C GLN A 13 12.24 -17.06 14.68
N VAL A 14 11.32 -16.18 15.06
CA VAL A 14 10.71 -15.22 14.12
C VAL A 14 11.78 -14.34 13.45
N ARG A 15 12.78 -13.91 14.20
CA ARG A 15 13.91 -13.14 13.67
C ARG A 15 14.81 -13.96 12.73
N ALA A 16 14.99 -15.26 13.01
CA ALA A 16 15.77 -16.15 12.15
C ALA A 16 15.11 -16.32 10.79
N ILE A 17 13.80 -16.62 10.76
CA ILE A 17 13.01 -16.73 9.53
C ILE A 17 13.03 -15.40 8.76
N LEU A 18 12.90 -14.27 9.46
CA LEU A 18 12.95 -12.95 8.83
C LEU A 18 14.33 -12.66 8.20
N ARG A 19 15.43 -13.08 8.83
CA ARG A 19 16.79 -12.92 8.25
C ARG A 19 16.98 -13.78 7.01
N GLU A 20 16.44 -14.99 7.01
CA GLU A 20 16.52 -15.91 5.89
C GLU A 20 15.69 -15.45 4.69
N THR A 21 14.44 -15.07 4.94
CA THR A 21 13.50 -14.69 3.88
C THR A 21 13.62 -13.24 3.43
N GLY A 22 14.13 -12.35 4.28
CA GLY A 22 14.14 -10.89 4.05
C GLY A 22 12.75 -10.27 3.90
N ASP A 23 11.68 -11.00 4.29
CA ASP A 23 10.29 -10.59 4.08
C ASP A 23 9.41 -10.99 5.27
N LEU A 24 8.95 -9.99 6.02
CA LEU A 24 8.07 -10.23 7.17
C LEU A 24 6.73 -10.88 6.77
N GLY A 25 6.27 -10.65 5.54
CA GLY A 25 5.07 -11.29 5.00
C GLY A 25 5.25 -12.79 4.82
N ILE A 26 6.37 -13.21 4.22
CA ILE A 26 6.68 -14.64 4.09
C ILE A 26 6.83 -15.29 5.47
N CYS A 27 7.51 -14.60 6.39
CA CYS A 27 7.63 -15.06 7.77
C CYS A 27 6.25 -15.26 8.43
N ALA A 28 5.33 -14.29 8.27
CA ALA A 28 3.98 -14.38 8.81
C ALA A 28 3.19 -15.56 8.22
N GLU A 29 3.26 -15.74 6.91
CA GLU A 29 2.60 -16.85 6.22
C GLU A 29 3.11 -18.21 6.70
N GLN A 30 4.43 -18.41 6.76
CA GLN A 30 5.02 -19.67 7.21
C GLN A 30 4.60 -20.01 8.64
N LEU A 31 4.69 -19.05 9.56
CA LEU A 31 4.31 -19.26 10.96
C LEU A 31 2.82 -19.55 11.16
N LEU A 32 1.96 -18.95 10.35
CA LEU A 32 0.52 -19.24 10.41
C LEU A 32 0.14 -20.51 9.67
N ALA A 33 0.86 -20.90 8.62
CA ALA A 33 0.59 -22.14 7.88
C ALA A 33 0.67 -23.38 8.78
N GLU A 34 1.57 -23.40 9.74
CA GLU A 34 1.71 -24.48 10.70
C GLU A 34 0.53 -24.61 11.68
N ARG A 35 -0.25 -23.54 11.88
CA ARG A 35 -1.29 -23.45 12.92
C ARG A 35 -2.69 -23.17 12.39
N ALA A 36 -2.80 -22.64 11.21
CA ALA A 36 -4.05 -22.12 10.68
C ALA A 36 -4.20 -22.39 9.17
N ALA A 37 -3.64 -23.50 8.68
CA ALA A 37 -3.70 -23.89 7.26
C ALA A 37 -5.12 -23.94 6.72
N ASP A 38 -6.06 -24.49 7.50
CA ASP A 38 -7.46 -24.70 7.12
C ASP A 38 -8.39 -23.56 7.60
N ARG A 39 -7.83 -22.44 8.08
CA ARG A 39 -8.66 -21.31 8.53
C ARG A 39 -9.42 -20.70 7.36
N PRO A 40 -10.75 -20.55 7.46
CA PRO A 40 -11.53 -19.91 6.41
C PRO A 40 -11.18 -18.42 6.28
N ALA A 41 -11.17 -17.91 5.07
CA ALA A 41 -11.00 -16.48 4.80
C ALA A 41 -12.28 -15.73 5.22
N THR A 42 -12.21 -15.04 6.35
CA THR A 42 -13.34 -14.27 6.94
C THR A 42 -13.03 -12.81 7.16
N LEU A 43 -11.81 -12.36 6.78
CA LEU A 43 -11.45 -10.97 6.91
C LEU A 43 -12.01 -10.16 5.74
N GLU A 44 -12.79 -9.16 6.09
CA GLU A 44 -13.29 -8.17 5.12
C GLU A 44 -12.29 -7.01 5.00
N VAL A 45 -12.16 -6.47 3.80
CA VAL A 45 -11.26 -5.32 3.52
C VAL A 45 -11.61 -4.12 4.42
N GLY A 46 -12.91 -3.86 4.64
CA GLY A 46 -13.36 -2.77 5.51
C GLY A 46 -12.88 -2.92 6.95
N VAL A 47 -12.93 -4.14 7.51
CA VAL A 47 -12.44 -4.43 8.87
C VAL A 47 -10.93 -4.23 8.97
N VAL A 48 -10.18 -4.68 7.96
CA VAL A 48 -8.72 -4.48 7.91
C VAL A 48 -8.38 -3.00 7.84
N PHE A 49 -9.04 -2.26 6.94
CA PHE A 49 -8.84 -0.81 6.78
C PHE A 49 -9.09 -0.05 8.08
N GLU A 50 -10.25 -0.29 8.72
CA GLU A 50 -10.62 0.36 9.98
C GLU A 50 -9.63 0.04 11.10
N THR A 51 -9.20 -1.22 11.22
CA THR A 51 -8.21 -1.62 12.22
C THR A 51 -6.85 -0.94 11.97
N LEU A 52 -6.40 -0.87 10.73
CA LEU A 52 -5.16 -0.15 10.38
C LEU A 52 -5.28 1.35 10.65
N HIS A 53 -6.45 1.95 10.44
CA HIS A 53 -6.71 3.34 10.80
C HIS A 53 -6.63 3.55 12.32
N GLN A 54 -7.21 2.68 13.12
CA GLN A 54 -7.09 2.70 14.58
C GLN A 54 -5.64 2.55 15.04
N ILE A 55 -4.87 1.67 14.40
CA ILE A 55 -3.43 1.52 14.67
C ILE A 55 -2.68 2.83 14.37
N ALA A 56 -2.98 3.49 13.26
CA ALA A 56 -2.36 4.75 12.89
C ALA A 56 -2.71 5.88 13.86
N ALA A 57 -3.95 5.94 14.30
CA ALA A 57 -4.46 6.96 15.23
C ALA A 57 -4.00 6.74 16.69
N ALA A 58 -3.56 5.52 17.06
CA ALA A 58 -3.14 5.24 18.42
C ALA A 58 -1.85 5.99 18.79
N ALA A 59 -1.95 6.87 19.78
CA ALA A 59 -0.86 7.71 20.28
C ALA A 59 -0.84 7.75 21.82
N GLY A 60 0.26 8.23 22.39
CA GLY A 60 0.43 8.39 23.84
C GLY A 60 0.87 7.12 24.59
N PRO A 61 0.90 7.17 25.93
CA PRO A 61 1.31 6.05 26.77
C PRO A 61 0.45 4.81 26.51
N GLY A 62 1.07 3.63 26.38
CA GLY A 62 0.37 2.36 26.11
C GLY A 62 0.00 2.11 24.64
N SER A 63 0.19 3.08 23.75
CA SER A 63 -0.15 2.96 22.31
C SER A 63 0.52 1.76 21.62
N GLN A 64 1.75 1.43 21.99
CA GLN A 64 2.46 0.29 21.43
C GLN A 64 1.77 -1.04 21.77
N GLY A 65 1.34 -1.24 23.01
CA GLY A 65 0.57 -2.42 23.41
C GLY A 65 -0.73 -2.52 22.62
N ARG A 66 -1.48 -1.42 22.54
CA ARG A 66 -2.73 -1.35 21.77
C ARG A 66 -2.50 -1.66 20.27
N LYS A 67 -1.46 -1.12 19.65
CA LYS A 67 -1.12 -1.42 18.23
C LYS A 67 -0.83 -2.90 18.02
N LEU A 68 -0.06 -3.50 18.92
CA LEU A 68 0.25 -4.94 18.87
C LEU A 68 -1.01 -5.79 19.04
N GLU A 69 -1.90 -5.40 19.93
CA GLU A 69 -3.16 -6.11 20.18
C GLU A 69 -4.11 -6.03 18.98
N LEU A 70 -4.31 -4.83 18.43
CA LEU A 70 -5.13 -4.62 17.23
C LEU A 70 -4.59 -5.42 16.03
N PHE A 71 -3.29 -5.34 15.78
CA PHE A 71 -2.67 -6.10 14.70
C PHE A 71 -2.71 -7.61 14.96
N GLY A 72 -2.51 -8.03 16.20
CA GLY A 72 -2.66 -9.42 16.62
C GLY A 72 -4.06 -9.96 16.37
N GLY A 73 -5.10 -9.17 16.65
CA GLY A 73 -6.50 -9.53 16.37
C GLY A 73 -6.78 -9.76 14.88
N LEU A 74 -6.12 -9.04 13.98
CA LEU A 74 -6.18 -9.33 12.54
C LEU A 74 -5.50 -10.68 12.23
N LEU A 75 -4.32 -10.94 12.79
CA LEU A 75 -3.59 -12.20 12.58
C LEU A 75 -4.36 -13.42 13.11
N ASP A 76 -5.10 -13.27 14.21
CA ASP A 76 -5.91 -14.35 14.79
C ASP A 76 -7.04 -14.81 13.84
N ARG A 77 -7.47 -13.95 12.93
CA ARG A 77 -8.54 -14.21 11.96
C ARG A 77 -8.02 -14.50 10.56
N ALA A 78 -6.77 -14.12 10.28
CA ALA A 78 -6.18 -14.21 8.96
C ALA A 78 -5.86 -15.66 8.57
N THR A 79 -6.06 -15.99 7.31
CA THR A 79 -5.42 -17.13 6.67
C THR A 79 -3.92 -16.87 6.54
N PRO A 80 -3.08 -17.89 6.30
CA PRO A 80 -1.65 -17.69 6.07
C PRO A 80 -1.35 -16.66 4.97
N LEU A 81 -2.08 -16.72 3.86
CA LEU A 81 -1.91 -15.78 2.74
C LEU A 81 -2.33 -14.35 3.12
N GLU A 82 -3.44 -14.18 3.84
CA GLU A 82 -3.85 -12.86 4.34
C GLU A 82 -2.83 -12.30 5.33
N ALA A 83 -2.27 -13.12 6.21
CA ALA A 83 -1.21 -12.70 7.13
C ALA A 83 0.05 -12.19 6.42
N ARG A 84 0.42 -12.79 5.26
CA ARG A 84 1.49 -12.27 4.41
C ARG A 84 1.25 -10.83 4.03
N TYR A 85 0.05 -10.53 3.51
CA TYR A 85 -0.27 -9.17 3.04
C TYR A 85 -0.53 -8.19 4.18
N LEU A 86 -1.10 -8.62 5.30
CA LEU A 86 -1.21 -7.80 6.51
C LEU A 86 0.16 -7.33 7.01
N ALA A 87 1.12 -8.26 7.11
CA ALA A 87 2.49 -7.94 7.54
C ALA A 87 3.20 -7.00 6.56
N ARG A 88 3.04 -7.23 5.25
CA ARG A 88 3.59 -6.35 4.21
C ARG A 88 2.97 -4.96 4.22
N THR A 89 1.66 -4.85 4.43
CA THR A 89 0.96 -3.58 4.57
C THR A 89 1.47 -2.80 5.78
N ALA A 90 1.59 -3.46 6.93
CA ALA A 90 2.11 -2.85 8.16
C ALA A 90 3.56 -2.36 8.03
N THR A 91 4.36 -2.96 7.16
CA THR A 91 5.74 -2.55 6.88
C THR A 91 5.88 -1.59 5.69
N GLY A 92 4.77 -1.23 5.02
CA GLY A 92 4.77 -0.35 3.87
C GLY A 92 5.38 -0.96 2.60
N THR A 93 5.53 -2.29 2.53
CA THR A 93 6.25 -2.96 1.44
C THR A 93 5.41 -4.12 0.88
N LEU A 94 4.42 -3.81 0.05
CA LEU A 94 3.50 -4.84 -0.49
C LEU A 94 4.18 -5.84 -1.44
N ARG A 95 5.28 -5.46 -2.11
CA ARG A 95 6.05 -6.30 -3.06
C ARG A 95 5.17 -6.93 -4.15
N LEU A 96 4.22 -6.17 -4.68
CA LEU A 96 3.30 -6.66 -5.72
C LEU A 96 3.95 -6.74 -7.11
N GLY A 97 5.16 -6.21 -7.28
CA GLY A 97 5.83 -6.14 -8.57
C GLY A 97 5.24 -5.10 -9.54
N ILE A 98 4.25 -4.33 -9.09
CA ILE A 98 3.61 -3.26 -9.87
C ILE A 98 3.73 -1.92 -9.13
N GLY A 99 3.93 -0.86 -9.92
CA GLY A 99 3.96 0.52 -9.44
C GLY A 99 2.73 1.31 -9.92
N TYR A 100 2.59 2.53 -9.42
CA TYR A 100 1.50 3.41 -9.84
C TYR A 100 1.43 3.61 -11.37
N PRO A 101 2.52 3.63 -12.16
CA PRO A 101 2.43 3.76 -13.61
C PRO A 101 1.63 2.63 -14.26
N THR A 102 1.85 1.39 -13.80
CA THR A 102 1.09 0.23 -14.28
C THR A 102 -0.39 0.32 -13.93
N ILE A 103 -0.70 0.82 -12.73
CA ILE A 103 -2.09 1.02 -12.28
C ILE A 103 -2.77 2.09 -13.15
N LEU A 104 -2.09 3.21 -13.42
CA LEU A 104 -2.61 4.27 -14.29
C LEU A 104 -2.84 3.79 -15.73
N ASP A 105 -1.91 2.98 -16.28
CA ASP A 105 -2.08 2.36 -17.59
C ASP A 105 -3.29 1.42 -17.63
N ALA A 106 -3.48 0.62 -16.58
CA ALA A 106 -4.61 -0.29 -16.47
C ALA A 106 -5.93 0.47 -16.35
N LEU A 107 -6.00 1.53 -15.53
CA LEU A 107 -7.18 2.39 -15.41
C LEU A 107 -7.52 3.08 -16.73
N ALA A 108 -6.52 3.64 -17.42
CA ALA A 108 -6.71 4.26 -18.72
C ALA A 108 -7.30 3.25 -19.72
N LEU A 109 -6.68 2.09 -19.85
CA LEU A 109 -7.11 1.06 -20.79
C LEU A 109 -8.52 0.54 -20.47
N ALA A 110 -8.80 0.24 -19.20
CA ALA A 110 -10.07 -0.33 -18.77
C ALA A 110 -11.27 0.63 -18.98
N HIS A 111 -11.07 1.93 -18.78
CA HIS A 111 -12.18 2.91 -18.81
C HIS A 111 -12.26 3.73 -20.09
N THR A 112 -11.19 3.85 -20.87
CA THR A 112 -11.18 4.63 -22.11
C THR A 112 -10.83 3.80 -23.35
N GLY A 113 -10.50 2.53 -23.17
CA GLY A 113 -10.04 1.64 -24.26
C GLY A 113 -8.64 1.98 -24.78
N SER A 114 -7.96 2.98 -24.23
CA SER A 114 -6.67 3.46 -24.73
C SER A 114 -5.77 3.97 -23.61
N ARG A 115 -4.46 3.70 -23.72
CA ARG A 115 -3.44 4.29 -22.83
C ARG A 115 -3.22 5.80 -23.07
N ALA A 116 -3.79 6.38 -24.12
CA ALA A 116 -3.67 7.81 -24.43
C ALA A 116 -4.21 8.71 -23.29
N ALA A 117 -5.15 8.19 -22.47
CA ALA A 117 -5.68 8.91 -21.31
C ALA A 117 -4.72 8.94 -20.09
N ARG A 118 -3.63 8.13 -20.12
CA ARG A 118 -2.69 8.05 -18.99
C ARG A 118 -2.13 9.39 -18.52
N PRO A 119 -1.69 10.33 -19.39
CA PRO A 119 -1.14 11.62 -18.94
C PRO A 119 -2.12 12.42 -18.09
N VAL A 120 -3.43 12.35 -18.39
CA VAL A 120 -4.49 13.00 -17.61
C VAL A 120 -4.57 12.38 -16.22
N LEU A 121 -4.60 11.06 -16.13
CA LEU A 121 -4.64 10.32 -14.84
C LEU A 121 -3.37 10.57 -14.02
N GLU A 122 -2.21 10.61 -14.66
CA GLU A 122 -0.93 10.87 -14.00
C GLU A 122 -0.87 12.30 -13.45
N ARG A 123 -1.33 13.30 -14.20
CA ARG A 123 -1.47 14.67 -13.71
C ARG A 123 -2.38 14.71 -12.47
N ALA A 124 -3.55 14.08 -12.53
CA ALA A 124 -4.49 14.04 -11.41
C ALA A 124 -3.86 13.37 -10.18
N TYR A 125 -3.14 12.25 -10.36
CA TYR A 125 -2.43 11.59 -9.29
C TYR A 125 -1.31 12.44 -8.69
N ASN A 126 -0.58 13.18 -9.52
CA ASN A 126 0.49 14.06 -9.05
C ASN A 126 -0.01 15.21 -8.18
N ILE A 127 -1.23 15.69 -8.39
CA ILE A 127 -1.81 16.79 -7.59
C ILE A 127 -2.59 16.35 -6.36
N CYS A 128 -2.90 15.05 -6.21
CA CYS A 128 -3.64 14.55 -5.03
C CYS A 128 -2.94 13.42 -4.27
N SER A 129 -1.92 12.78 -4.84
CA SER A 129 -1.20 11.61 -4.29
C SER A 129 -2.10 10.43 -3.87
N ASP A 130 -3.31 10.37 -4.40
CA ASP A 130 -4.33 9.37 -4.07
C ASP A 130 -4.85 8.67 -5.33
N LEU A 131 -4.36 7.45 -5.59
CA LEU A 131 -4.81 6.64 -6.74
C LEU A 131 -6.27 6.19 -6.60
N GLY A 132 -6.75 5.98 -5.38
CA GLY A 132 -8.13 5.61 -5.11
C GLY A 132 -9.10 6.74 -5.50
N LEU A 133 -8.75 7.98 -5.15
CA LEU A 133 -9.52 9.16 -5.53
C LEU A 133 -9.55 9.34 -7.05
N VAL A 134 -8.41 9.18 -7.74
CA VAL A 134 -8.34 9.26 -9.20
C VAL A 134 -9.19 8.18 -9.85
N ALA A 135 -9.09 6.94 -9.37
CA ALA A 135 -9.88 5.82 -9.88
C ALA A 135 -11.38 6.03 -9.66
N ALA A 136 -11.79 6.43 -8.45
CA ALA A 136 -13.19 6.71 -8.14
C ALA A 136 -13.75 7.85 -9.00
N THR A 137 -12.99 8.94 -9.19
CA THR A 137 -13.40 10.05 -10.06
C THR A 137 -13.56 9.59 -11.51
N LEU A 138 -12.64 8.76 -12.01
CA LEU A 138 -12.72 8.20 -13.36
C LEU A 138 -13.95 7.30 -13.54
N VAL A 139 -14.20 6.41 -12.59
CA VAL A 139 -15.32 5.45 -12.66
C VAL A 139 -16.67 6.14 -12.60
N HIS A 140 -16.84 7.14 -11.74
CA HIS A 140 -18.13 7.78 -11.51
C HIS A 140 -18.37 8.99 -12.41
N GLY A 141 -17.32 9.74 -12.76
CA GLY A 141 -17.43 11.00 -13.49
C GLY A 141 -16.78 11.00 -14.87
N GLY A 142 -16.06 9.94 -15.22
CA GLY A 142 -15.35 9.85 -16.50
C GLY A 142 -14.09 10.72 -16.56
N LEU A 143 -13.42 10.68 -17.72
CA LEU A 143 -12.14 11.37 -17.93
C LEU A 143 -12.24 12.88 -17.76
N GLY A 144 -13.35 13.49 -18.19
CA GLY A 144 -13.56 14.93 -18.07
C GLY A 144 -13.62 15.44 -16.62
N GLU A 145 -14.09 14.63 -15.67
CA GLU A 145 -14.02 14.99 -14.24
C GLU A 145 -12.58 14.87 -13.71
N VAL A 146 -11.83 13.89 -14.18
CA VAL A 146 -10.41 13.75 -13.81
C VAL A 146 -9.60 14.95 -14.33
N GLU A 147 -9.86 15.42 -15.55
CA GLU A 147 -9.22 16.62 -16.12
C GLU A 147 -9.46 17.88 -15.28
N ARG A 148 -10.65 18.00 -14.70
CA ARG A 148 -11.04 19.13 -13.83
C ARG A 148 -10.50 19.07 -12.42
N MET A 149 -9.87 17.95 -12.01
CA MET A 149 -9.27 17.84 -10.68
C MET A 149 -8.21 18.93 -10.47
N GLN A 150 -8.27 19.56 -9.31
CA GLN A 150 -7.36 20.62 -8.89
C GLN A 150 -6.71 20.28 -7.54
N VAL A 151 -5.61 20.97 -7.24
CA VAL A 151 -4.97 20.90 -5.92
C VAL A 151 -5.95 21.31 -4.83
N ARG A 152 -6.05 20.53 -3.77
CA ARG A 152 -6.87 20.82 -2.61
C ARG A 152 -6.00 20.89 -1.36
N ALA A 153 -6.28 21.84 -0.49
CA ALA A 153 -5.63 21.89 0.83
C ALA A 153 -5.89 20.58 1.59
N GLY A 154 -4.86 20.04 2.22
CA GLY A 154 -4.91 18.76 2.91
C GLY A 154 -4.50 17.53 2.06
N ASN A 155 -4.50 17.66 0.74
CA ASN A 155 -3.98 16.58 -0.13
C ASN A 155 -2.51 16.86 -0.48
N PRO A 156 -1.59 15.92 -0.22
CA PRO A 156 -0.19 16.11 -0.59
C PRO A 156 -0.03 16.10 -2.11
N VAL A 157 0.79 17.01 -2.61
CA VAL A 157 1.20 17.06 -4.02
C VAL A 157 2.48 16.24 -4.16
N ARG A 158 2.59 15.42 -5.19
CA ARG A 158 3.82 14.65 -5.43
C ARG A 158 4.93 15.57 -5.92
N PRO A 159 6.14 15.48 -5.34
CA PRO A 159 7.28 16.21 -5.86
C PRO A 159 7.63 15.66 -7.26
N MET A 160 7.94 16.54 -8.18
CA MET A 160 8.53 16.15 -9.45
C MET A 160 9.96 15.66 -9.21
N LEU A 161 10.28 14.52 -9.80
CA LEU A 161 11.67 14.04 -9.78
C LEU A 161 12.53 14.93 -10.68
N ALA A 162 13.66 15.39 -10.13
CA ALA A 162 14.64 16.09 -10.92
C ALA A 162 15.20 15.15 -12.00
N GLN A 163 15.21 15.60 -13.25
CA GLN A 163 15.88 14.88 -14.33
C GLN A 163 17.37 15.19 -14.31
N ARG A 164 18.18 14.15 -14.34
CA ARG A 164 19.63 14.32 -14.48
C ARG A 164 19.93 14.66 -15.94
N MET A 165 20.61 15.78 -16.16
CA MET A 165 21.06 16.21 -17.48
C MET A 165 22.57 16.04 -17.56
N SER A 166 23.07 15.73 -18.76
CA SER A 166 24.50 15.51 -19.00
C SER A 166 25.29 16.81 -19.17
N SER A 167 24.61 17.90 -19.54
CA SER A 167 25.27 19.19 -19.78
C SER A 167 24.35 20.38 -19.55
N ALA A 168 24.92 21.54 -19.27
CA ALA A 168 24.21 22.80 -19.14
C ALA A 168 23.49 23.26 -20.44
N PRO A 169 24.06 23.14 -21.65
CA PRO A 169 23.34 23.43 -22.88
C PRO A 169 22.07 22.61 -23.06
N GLU A 170 22.14 21.31 -22.75
CA GLU A 170 20.97 20.41 -22.81
C GLU A 170 19.87 20.81 -21.81
N LEU A 171 20.29 21.23 -20.61
CA LEU A 171 19.37 21.77 -19.59
C LEU A 171 18.64 23.02 -20.10
N LEU A 172 19.39 23.97 -20.66
CA LEU A 172 18.84 25.23 -21.16
C LEU A 172 17.91 24.99 -22.35
N ALA A 173 18.26 24.10 -23.28
CA ALA A 173 17.41 23.76 -24.41
C ALA A 173 16.08 23.12 -23.98
N LYS A 174 16.02 22.45 -22.82
CA LYS A 174 14.82 21.81 -22.29
C LYS A 174 13.95 22.73 -21.44
N LEU A 175 14.54 23.68 -20.78
CA LEU A 175 13.83 24.64 -19.92
C LEU A 175 13.27 25.84 -20.67
N GLY A 176 13.71 26.10 -21.90
CA GLY A 176 13.29 27.22 -22.75
C GLY A 176 14.16 28.45 -22.51
#